data_045cd5fdb50c1b78c9636ff7880866da
#
_entry.id   045cd5fdb50c1b78c9636ff7880866da
#
_cell.length_a   1.000
_cell.length_b   1.000
_cell.length_c   1.000
_cell.angle_alpha   90.00
_cell.angle_beta   90.00
_cell.angle_gamma   90.00
#
_symmetry.space_group_name_H-M   'P 1'
#
loop_
_entity.id
_entity.type
_entity.pdbx_description
1 polymer ?
#
loop_
_entity_poly.entity_id
_entity_poly.type
_entity_poly.pdbx_seq_one_letter_code
_entity_poly.pdbx_strand_id
1 'polypeptide(L)'
;MFNRTFARAARNAALLAVLVALFVMAGCSCKEYEEQIMQLDAQIAELQKDISDKEAIIAERNQIAEELRTSLKDCKGDNAALIEASEEVVMITISDQLSYASSQVIVLDTMVPTLEAIASAVRNHPDWDVYVEGYTDSRKIAEEWLETYPSNWELGAFRAASVVRYMTNQLNLPAERFAAVSYGPYRPVASNDTAEGRAQNRMVRVVMHKPER
;
A
#
# COMPACT_ATOMS: atom_id res chain seq x y z
N MET A 1 0.98 -21.45 -3.82
CA MET A 1 1.92 -21.47 -2.68
C MET A 1 1.21 -21.39 -1.33
N PHE A 2 0.07 -20.72 -1.25
CA PHE A 2 -0.75 -20.51 -0.05
C PHE A 2 -1.26 -21.79 0.64
N ASN A 3 -1.56 -22.83 -0.13
CA ASN A 3 -2.15 -24.08 0.40
C ASN A 3 -1.16 -24.95 1.24
N ARG A 4 0.15 -24.72 1.13
CA ARG A 4 1.17 -25.48 1.89
C ARG A 4 1.43 -24.92 3.30
N THR A 5 1.23 -23.64 3.53
CA THR A 5 1.34 -22.99 4.84
C THR A 5 0.13 -23.32 5.73
N PHE A 6 -1.07 -23.34 5.18
CA PHE A 6 -2.30 -23.74 5.86
C PHE A 6 -2.26 -25.20 6.32
N ALA A 7 -1.80 -26.12 5.45
CA ALA A 7 -1.65 -27.52 5.78
C ALA A 7 -0.57 -27.76 6.86
N ARG A 8 0.48 -26.91 6.92
CA ARG A 8 1.49 -26.96 7.98
C ARG A 8 0.95 -26.47 9.33
N ALA A 9 0.20 -25.38 9.36
CA ALA A 9 -0.42 -24.87 10.59
C ALA A 9 -1.44 -25.87 11.20
N ALA A 10 -2.30 -26.44 10.37
CA ALA A 10 -3.26 -27.46 10.80
C ALA A 10 -2.57 -28.74 11.32
N ARG A 11 -1.48 -29.15 10.68
CA ARG A 11 -0.70 -30.33 11.13
C ARG A 11 0.04 -30.08 12.43
N ASN A 12 0.56 -28.87 12.66
CA ASN A 12 1.23 -28.50 13.90
C ASN A 12 0.23 -28.38 15.06
N ALA A 13 -0.98 -27.88 14.83
CA ALA A 13 -2.05 -27.85 15.82
C ALA A 13 -2.49 -29.28 16.25
N ALA A 14 -2.61 -30.19 15.28
CA ALA A 14 -2.94 -31.58 15.55
C ALA A 14 -1.84 -32.32 16.34
N LEU A 15 -0.56 -32.07 16.04
CA LEU A 15 0.58 -32.63 16.78
C LEU A 15 0.66 -32.11 18.22
N LEU A 16 0.34 -30.80 18.43
CA LEU A 16 0.28 -30.24 19.79
C LEU A 16 -0.82 -30.89 20.64
N ALA A 17 -2.00 -31.10 20.05
CA ALA A 17 -3.11 -31.78 20.73
C ALA A 17 -2.78 -33.23 21.14
N VAL A 18 -2.05 -33.97 20.30
CA VAL A 18 -1.60 -35.31 20.61
C VAL A 18 -0.55 -35.34 21.72
N LEU A 19 0.41 -34.37 21.74
CA LEU A 19 1.41 -34.26 22.80
C LEU A 19 0.78 -33.92 24.15
N VAL A 20 -0.21 -33.03 24.18
CA VAL A 20 -0.97 -32.72 25.40
C VAL A 20 -1.73 -33.93 25.91
N ALA A 21 -2.36 -34.71 25.03
CA ALA A 21 -3.06 -35.95 25.41
C ALA A 21 -2.12 -37.00 26.01
N LEU A 22 -0.91 -37.17 25.47
CA LEU A 22 0.11 -38.08 26.01
C LEU A 22 0.67 -37.64 27.37
N PHE A 23 0.73 -36.36 27.66
CA PHE A 23 1.22 -35.82 28.94
C PHE A 23 0.19 -35.96 30.07
N VAL A 24 -1.11 -35.89 29.74
CA VAL A 24 -2.22 -36.14 30.69
C VAL A 24 -2.20 -37.58 31.22
N MET A 25 -1.73 -38.54 30.43
CA MET A 25 -1.56 -39.93 30.84
C MET A 25 -0.39 -40.15 31.83
N ALA A 26 0.49 -39.17 32.00
CA ALA A 26 1.68 -39.23 32.86
C ALA A 26 1.47 -38.70 34.29
N GLY A 27 0.23 -38.42 34.73
CA GLY A 27 -0.12 -38.26 36.15
C GLY A 27 0.12 -36.87 36.76
N CYS A 28 0.13 -35.79 35.98
CA CYS A 28 0.16 -34.43 36.50
C CYS A 28 -1.26 -33.85 36.68
N SER A 29 -1.41 -32.93 37.63
CA SER A 29 -2.64 -32.31 38.12
C SER A 29 -3.62 -31.88 37.01
N CYS A 30 -4.76 -32.53 36.86
CA CYS A 30 -5.79 -32.26 35.84
C CYS A 30 -6.22 -30.80 35.74
N LYS A 31 -6.23 -30.08 36.84
CA LYS A 31 -6.67 -28.67 36.86
C LYS A 31 -5.74 -27.72 36.11
N GLU A 32 -4.43 -27.90 36.24
CA GLU A 32 -3.44 -27.04 35.58
C GLU A 32 -3.46 -27.22 34.06
N TYR A 33 -3.74 -28.41 33.60
CA TYR A 33 -3.91 -28.72 32.16
C TYR A 33 -5.25 -28.21 31.60
N GLU A 34 -6.32 -28.29 32.38
CA GLU A 34 -7.62 -27.72 31.99
C GLU A 34 -7.54 -26.20 31.83
N GLU A 35 -6.82 -25.50 32.72
CA GLU A 35 -6.57 -24.06 32.60
C GLU A 35 -5.70 -23.73 31.38
N GLN A 36 -4.66 -24.52 31.11
CA GLN A 36 -3.82 -24.34 29.94
C GLN A 36 -4.57 -24.59 28.63
N ILE A 37 -5.41 -25.65 28.59
CA ILE A 37 -6.27 -25.94 27.43
C ILE A 37 -7.22 -24.75 27.18
N MET A 38 -7.88 -24.28 28.21
CA MET A 38 -8.80 -23.13 28.10
C MET A 38 -8.09 -21.86 27.62
N GLN A 39 -6.85 -21.60 28.08
CA GLN A 39 -6.05 -20.48 27.58
C GLN A 39 -5.63 -20.66 26.13
N LEU A 40 -5.23 -21.87 25.72
CA LEU A 40 -4.88 -22.17 24.34
C LEU A 40 -6.09 -22.08 23.41
N ASP A 41 -7.25 -22.55 23.84
CA ASP A 41 -8.49 -22.44 23.07
C ASP A 41 -8.90 -20.97 22.88
N ALA A 42 -8.72 -20.13 23.91
CA ALA A 42 -8.96 -18.70 23.81
C ALA A 42 -7.98 -18.02 22.82
N GLN A 43 -6.69 -18.38 22.88
CA GLN A 43 -5.70 -17.89 21.92
C GLN A 43 -5.97 -18.36 20.49
N ILE A 44 -6.39 -19.59 20.31
CA ILE A 44 -6.78 -20.14 19.00
C ILE A 44 -7.98 -19.36 18.45
N ALA A 45 -8.99 -19.09 19.28
CA ALA A 45 -10.16 -18.33 18.85
C ALA A 45 -9.80 -16.88 18.46
N GLU A 46 -8.91 -16.22 19.21
CA GLU A 46 -8.38 -14.89 18.89
C GLU A 46 -7.61 -14.89 17.56
N LEU A 47 -6.66 -15.82 17.39
CA LEU A 47 -5.89 -15.96 16.16
C LEU A 47 -6.77 -16.31 14.95
N GLN A 48 -7.80 -17.10 15.13
CA GLN A 48 -8.75 -17.41 14.05
C GLN A 48 -9.53 -16.19 13.62
N LYS A 49 -9.91 -15.32 14.58
CA LYS A 49 -10.54 -14.04 14.29
C LYS A 49 -9.60 -13.13 13.52
N ASP A 50 -8.35 -12.97 13.97
CA ASP A 50 -7.34 -12.15 13.29
C ASP A 50 -7.08 -12.61 11.85
N ILE A 51 -7.03 -13.92 11.63
CA ILE A 51 -6.89 -14.49 10.28
C ILE A 51 -8.09 -14.12 9.41
N SER A 52 -9.32 -14.27 9.94
CA SER A 52 -10.54 -13.93 9.21
C SER A 52 -10.60 -12.44 8.85
N ASP A 53 -10.23 -11.56 9.78
CA ASP A 53 -10.18 -10.11 9.57
C ASP A 53 -9.15 -9.74 8.48
N LYS A 54 -7.96 -10.35 8.51
CA LYS A 54 -6.93 -10.16 7.47
C LYS A 54 -7.34 -10.71 6.11
N GLU A 55 -8.00 -11.87 6.05
CA GLU A 55 -8.53 -12.43 4.81
C GLU A 55 -9.58 -11.49 4.16
N ALA A 56 -10.42 -10.85 4.98
CA ALA A 56 -11.39 -9.87 4.50
C ALA A 56 -10.69 -8.63 3.90
N ILE A 57 -9.66 -8.09 4.57
CA ILE A 57 -8.86 -6.96 4.06
C ILE A 57 -8.18 -7.33 2.73
N ILE A 58 -7.59 -8.53 2.64
CA ILE A 58 -6.95 -9.02 1.43
C ILE A 58 -7.95 -9.16 0.27
N ALA A 59 -9.17 -9.62 0.54
CA ALA A 59 -10.22 -9.74 -0.46
C ALA A 59 -10.65 -8.36 -0.98
N GLU A 60 -10.88 -7.39 -0.09
CA GLU A 60 -11.22 -6.01 -0.45
C GLU A 60 -10.08 -5.34 -1.24
N ARG A 61 -8.82 -5.50 -0.82
CA ARG A 61 -7.65 -5.03 -1.56
C ARG A 61 -7.61 -5.58 -3.00
N ASN A 62 -7.86 -6.88 -3.16
CA ASN A 62 -7.88 -7.50 -4.49
C ASN A 62 -8.98 -6.92 -5.36
N GLN A 63 -10.14 -6.63 -4.77
CA GLN A 63 -11.25 -5.98 -5.45
C GLN A 63 -10.87 -4.57 -5.93
N ILE A 64 -10.26 -3.74 -5.06
CA ILE A 64 -9.77 -2.40 -5.40
C ILE A 64 -8.77 -2.48 -6.56
N ALA A 65 -7.80 -3.39 -6.48
CA ALA A 65 -6.78 -3.55 -7.51
C ALA A 65 -7.39 -3.95 -8.87
N GLU A 66 -8.40 -4.80 -8.89
CA GLU A 66 -9.07 -5.23 -10.11
C GLU A 66 -9.99 -4.14 -10.70
N GLU A 67 -10.68 -3.39 -9.84
CA GLU A 67 -11.44 -2.20 -10.22
C GLU A 67 -10.54 -1.17 -10.91
N LEU A 68 -9.39 -0.85 -10.31
CA LEU A 68 -8.41 0.06 -10.88
C LEU A 68 -7.82 -0.45 -12.20
N ARG A 69 -7.45 -1.74 -12.28
CA ARG A 69 -6.95 -2.33 -13.53
C ARG A 69 -7.98 -2.25 -14.64
N THR A 70 -9.23 -2.46 -14.31
CA THR A 70 -10.34 -2.38 -15.29
C THR A 70 -10.55 -0.94 -15.75
N SER A 71 -10.60 0.01 -14.83
CA SER A 71 -10.80 1.43 -15.15
C SER A 71 -9.64 2.03 -15.93
N LEU A 72 -8.42 1.54 -15.72
CA LEU A 72 -7.20 2.04 -16.38
C LEU A 72 -6.83 1.29 -17.67
N LYS A 73 -7.56 0.23 -18.05
CA LYS A 73 -7.32 -0.51 -19.32
C LYS A 73 -7.41 0.35 -20.57
N ASP A 74 -8.28 1.35 -20.54
CA ASP A 74 -8.53 2.25 -21.67
C ASP A 74 -7.61 3.49 -21.66
N CYS A 75 -6.87 3.71 -20.58
CA CYS A 75 -5.82 4.72 -20.51
C CYS A 75 -4.60 4.24 -21.31
N LYS A 76 -4.72 4.28 -22.65
CA LYS A 76 -3.69 3.77 -23.59
C LYS A 76 -2.51 4.71 -23.69
N GLY A 77 -1.31 4.16 -23.47
CA GLY A 77 0.00 4.76 -23.74
C GLY A 77 1.10 3.94 -23.08
N ASP A 78 2.34 4.07 -23.54
CA ASP A 78 3.54 3.44 -22.95
C ASP A 78 3.80 3.86 -21.49
N ASN A 79 2.88 4.64 -20.89
CA ASN A 79 2.93 5.26 -19.58
C ASN A 79 1.72 4.88 -18.71
N ALA A 80 1.16 3.70 -18.88
CA ALA A 80 0.08 3.22 -17.99
C ALA A 80 0.55 3.22 -16.52
N ALA A 81 -0.33 3.65 -15.61
CA ALA A 81 -0.06 3.52 -14.18
C ALA A 81 0.15 2.05 -13.83
N LEU A 82 1.22 1.76 -13.09
CA LEU A 82 1.49 0.42 -12.59
C LEU A 82 0.70 0.19 -11.31
N ILE A 83 -0.14 -0.85 -11.29
CA ILE A 83 -0.95 -1.23 -10.14
C ILE A 83 -0.36 -2.49 -9.51
N GLU A 84 0.07 -2.37 -8.27
CA GLU A 84 0.60 -3.46 -7.45
C GLU A 84 -0.28 -3.61 -6.21
N ALA A 85 -0.58 -4.86 -5.86
CA ALA A 85 -1.27 -5.19 -4.62
C ALA A 85 -0.32 -6.06 -3.77
N SER A 86 0.04 -5.58 -2.59
CA SER A 86 0.94 -6.26 -1.68
C SER A 86 0.45 -6.13 -0.25
N GLU A 87 0.47 -7.23 0.49
CA GLU A 87 -0.01 -7.30 1.87
C GLU A 87 -1.42 -6.69 2.04
N GLU A 88 -1.54 -5.57 2.71
CA GLU A 88 -2.80 -4.87 3.00
C GLU A 88 -2.93 -3.54 2.23
N VAL A 89 -2.13 -3.34 1.17
CA VAL A 89 -2.07 -2.09 0.42
C VAL A 89 -2.28 -2.28 -1.08
N VAL A 90 -2.84 -1.27 -1.74
CA VAL A 90 -2.86 -1.12 -3.19
C VAL A 90 -2.00 0.07 -3.56
N MET A 91 -0.99 -0.14 -4.39
CA MET A 91 -0.06 0.89 -4.85
C MET A 91 -0.29 1.18 -6.33
N ILE A 92 -0.48 2.45 -6.66
CA ILE A 92 -0.61 2.94 -8.02
C ILE A 92 0.57 3.88 -8.30
N THR A 93 1.52 3.41 -9.10
CA THR A 93 2.71 4.19 -9.49
C THR A 93 2.44 4.92 -10.78
N ILE A 94 2.64 6.24 -10.78
CA ILE A 94 2.42 7.16 -11.90
C ILE A 94 3.77 7.81 -12.22
N SER A 95 4.27 7.59 -13.45
CA SER A 95 5.55 8.13 -13.86
C SER A 95 5.53 9.65 -14.03
N ASP A 96 6.70 10.30 -13.91
CA ASP A 96 6.91 11.72 -14.09
C ASP A 96 6.46 12.24 -15.48
N GLN A 97 6.60 11.41 -16.51
CA GLN A 97 6.18 11.78 -17.87
C GLN A 97 4.67 12.02 -18.00
N LEU A 98 3.87 11.37 -17.12
CA LEU A 98 2.42 11.61 -17.03
C LEU A 98 2.05 12.72 -16.06
N SER A 99 2.93 13.00 -15.10
CA SER A 99 2.56 13.75 -13.90
C SER A 99 3.01 15.20 -13.93
N TYR A 100 4.24 15.48 -14.41
CA TYR A 100 4.84 16.80 -14.25
C TYR A 100 5.79 17.16 -15.40
N ALA A 101 5.75 18.39 -15.87
CA ALA A 101 6.86 18.95 -16.64
C ALA A 101 8.08 19.09 -15.72
N SER A 102 9.29 19.04 -16.30
CA SER A 102 10.56 19.12 -15.55
C SER A 102 10.52 20.28 -14.53
N SER A 103 10.81 19.96 -13.27
CA SER A 103 10.79 20.91 -12.14
C SER A 103 9.44 21.58 -11.84
N GLN A 104 8.33 21.13 -12.43
CA GLN A 104 6.98 21.62 -12.12
C GLN A 104 6.24 20.69 -11.15
N VAL A 105 5.22 21.23 -10.49
CA VAL A 105 4.36 20.53 -9.52
C VAL A 105 2.88 20.66 -9.88
N ILE A 106 2.59 20.91 -11.15
CA ILE A 106 1.23 21.02 -11.68
C ILE A 106 0.82 19.67 -12.24
N VAL A 107 -0.33 19.17 -11.81
CA VAL A 107 -0.95 17.96 -12.38
C VAL A 107 -1.23 18.21 -13.86
N LEU A 108 -0.67 17.38 -14.73
CA LEU A 108 -0.91 17.48 -16.17
C LEU A 108 -2.26 16.85 -16.56
N ASP A 109 -2.86 17.34 -17.62
CA ASP A 109 -4.12 16.80 -18.15
C ASP A 109 -4.02 15.30 -18.49
N THR A 110 -2.84 14.84 -18.87
CA THR A 110 -2.54 13.41 -19.11
C THR A 110 -2.71 12.52 -17.88
N MET A 111 -2.57 13.08 -16.67
CA MET A 111 -2.73 12.37 -15.40
C MET A 111 -4.20 12.32 -14.96
N VAL A 112 -5.04 13.23 -15.43
CA VAL A 112 -6.42 13.39 -14.97
C VAL A 112 -7.23 12.10 -15.05
N PRO A 113 -7.25 11.34 -16.16
CA PRO A 113 -8.02 10.08 -16.23
C PRO A 113 -7.58 9.05 -15.18
N THR A 114 -6.27 8.98 -14.89
CA THR A 114 -5.74 8.11 -13.84
C THR A 114 -6.21 8.55 -12.45
N LEU A 115 -6.20 9.84 -12.16
CA LEU A 115 -6.67 10.39 -10.89
C LEU A 115 -8.19 10.21 -10.71
N GLU A 116 -8.97 10.32 -11.78
CA GLU A 116 -10.41 10.06 -11.76
C GLU A 116 -10.74 8.59 -11.45
N ALA A 117 -9.99 7.66 -12.06
CA ALA A 117 -10.12 6.23 -11.75
C ALA A 117 -9.77 5.93 -10.29
N ILE A 118 -8.67 6.50 -9.77
CA ILE A 118 -8.29 6.38 -8.35
C ILE A 118 -9.37 7.01 -7.46
N ALA A 119 -9.90 8.18 -7.81
CA ALA A 119 -10.94 8.83 -7.05
C ALA A 119 -12.23 8.01 -6.96
N SER A 120 -12.58 7.28 -8.04
CA SER A 120 -13.71 6.34 -8.03
C SER A 120 -13.47 5.22 -7.01
N ALA A 121 -12.29 4.59 -7.04
CA ALA A 121 -11.94 3.55 -6.08
C ALA A 121 -11.95 4.07 -4.63
N VAL A 122 -11.39 5.27 -4.39
CA VAL A 122 -11.40 5.91 -3.05
C VAL A 122 -12.82 6.19 -2.54
N ARG A 123 -13.77 6.55 -3.42
CA ARG A 123 -15.19 6.74 -3.05
C ARG A 123 -15.88 5.43 -2.71
N ASN A 124 -15.59 4.38 -3.48
CA ASN A 124 -16.20 3.07 -3.30
C ASN A 124 -15.71 2.36 -2.03
N HIS A 125 -14.51 2.74 -1.54
CA HIS A 125 -13.87 2.16 -0.36
C HIS A 125 -13.61 3.22 0.73
N PRO A 126 -14.66 3.68 1.44
CA PRO A 126 -14.59 4.81 2.37
C PRO A 126 -13.72 4.54 3.61
N ASP A 127 -13.47 3.28 3.95
CA ASP A 127 -12.68 2.86 5.11
C ASP A 127 -11.17 2.77 4.83
N TRP A 128 -10.73 3.10 3.61
CA TRP A 128 -9.33 3.09 3.21
C TRP A 128 -8.77 4.51 3.20
N ASP A 129 -7.60 4.70 3.78
CA ASP A 129 -6.85 5.94 3.73
C ASP A 129 -5.89 5.96 2.53
N VAL A 130 -5.42 7.14 2.16
CA VAL A 130 -4.62 7.36 0.94
C VAL A 130 -3.36 8.14 1.27
N TYR A 131 -2.21 7.52 1.08
CA TYR A 131 -0.92 8.21 1.08
C TYR A 131 -0.51 8.53 -0.35
N VAL A 132 -0.16 9.76 -0.59
CA VAL A 132 0.45 10.19 -1.85
C VAL A 132 1.92 10.42 -1.61
N GLU A 133 2.75 9.61 -2.25
CA GLU A 133 4.19 9.58 -2.05
C GLU A 133 4.91 10.20 -3.25
N GLY A 134 5.78 11.18 -3.00
CA GLY A 134 6.59 11.84 -4.02
C GLY A 134 8.03 11.32 -4.01
N TYR A 135 8.51 10.94 -5.18
CA TYR A 135 9.86 10.45 -5.42
C TYR A 135 10.56 11.33 -6.45
N THR A 136 11.88 11.47 -6.31
CA THR A 136 12.73 12.18 -7.26
C THR A 136 13.92 11.33 -7.68
N ASP A 137 14.59 11.72 -8.75
CA ASP A 137 15.93 11.20 -9.03
C ASP A 137 16.98 11.87 -8.12
N SER A 138 18.25 11.46 -8.25
CA SER A 138 19.37 11.99 -7.45
C SER A 138 19.98 13.27 -7.99
N ARG A 139 19.45 13.87 -9.06
CA ARG A 139 19.96 15.12 -9.60
C ARG A 139 19.69 16.27 -8.63
N LYS A 140 20.63 17.19 -8.55
CA LYS A 140 20.43 18.43 -7.80
C LYS A 140 19.33 19.27 -8.46
N ILE A 141 18.60 19.98 -7.63
CA ILE A 141 17.63 21.00 -8.10
C ILE A 141 18.39 22.07 -8.89
N ALA A 142 17.84 22.50 -10.02
CA ALA A 142 18.41 23.58 -10.81
C ALA A 142 18.36 24.90 -10.04
N GLU A 143 19.38 25.75 -10.20
CA GLU A 143 19.55 26.98 -9.41
C GLU A 143 18.31 27.89 -9.44
N GLU A 144 17.64 27.97 -10.56
CA GLU A 144 16.41 28.76 -10.77
C GLU A 144 15.24 28.29 -9.89
N TRP A 145 15.27 27.05 -9.38
CA TRP A 145 14.21 26.45 -8.54
C TRP A 145 14.58 26.30 -7.07
N LEU A 146 15.85 26.58 -6.69
CA LEU A 146 16.32 26.39 -5.31
C LEU A 146 15.58 27.27 -4.29
N GLU A 147 15.09 28.44 -4.68
CA GLU A 147 14.27 29.28 -3.82
C GLU A 147 12.91 28.63 -3.49
N THR A 148 12.34 27.92 -4.48
CA THR A 148 11.05 27.25 -4.34
C THR A 148 11.19 25.86 -3.73
N TYR A 149 12.22 25.12 -4.15
CA TYR A 149 12.52 23.74 -3.71
C TYR A 149 13.99 23.66 -3.29
N PRO A 150 14.29 23.92 -2.01
CA PRO A 150 15.68 23.90 -1.51
C PRO A 150 16.36 22.53 -1.68
N SER A 151 15.58 21.45 -1.73
CA SER A 151 16.09 20.10 -1.96
C SER A 151 15.07 19.20 -2.68
N ASN A 152 15.49 17.99 -2.99
CA ASN A 152 14.60 16.95 -3.54
C ASN A 152 13.51 16.50 -2.55
N TRP A 153 13.68 16.75 -1.25
CA TRP A 153 12.64 16.50 -0.26
C TRP A 153 11.43 17.42 -0.49
N GLU A 154 11.67 18.72 -0.63
CA GLU A 154 10.62 19.68 -0.90
C GLU A 154 9.97 19.42 -2.26
N LEU A 155 10.76 19.18 -3.32
CA LEU A 155 10.21 18.88 -4.64
C LEU A 155 9.27 17.64 -4.59
N GLY A 156 9.69 16.56 -3.95
CA GLY A 156 8.85 15.37 -3.77
C GLY A 156 7.58 15.65 -2.96
N ALA A 157 7.71 16.44 -1.87
CA ALA A 157 6.58 16.82 -1.03
C ALA A 157 5.56 17.69 -1.78
N PHE A 158 6.02 18.67 -2.55
CA PHE A 158 5.16 19.53 -3.35
C PHE A 158 4.42 18.76 -4.44
N ARG A 159 5.08 17.79 -5.09
CA ARG A 159 4.45 16.89 -6.07
C ARG A 159 3.34 16.07 -5.44
N ALA A 160 3.62 15.42 -4.30
CA ALA A 160 2.62 14.67 -3.56
C ALA A 160 1.44 15.56 -3.14
N ALA A 161 1.73 16.72 -2.55
CA ALA A 161 0.70 17.68 -2.12
C ALA A 161 -0.14 18.22 -3.30
N SER A 162 0.42 18.36 -4.51
CA SER A 162 -0.34 18.79 -5.68
C SER A 162 -1.40 17.77 -6.09
N VAL A 163 -1.07 16.47 -6.00
CA VAL A 163 -2.03 15.38 -6.25
C VAL A 163 -3.11 15.38 -5.18
N VAL A 164 -2.74 15.44 -3.89
CA VAL A 164 -3.71 15.53 -2.79
C VAL A 164 -4.66 16.70 -3.01
N ARG A 165 -4.13 17.88 -3.31
CA ARG A 165 -4.95 19.08 -3.59
C ARG A 165 -5.89 18.88 -4.77
N TYR A 166 -5.45 18.21 -5.85
CA TYR A 166 -6.31 17.88 -6.98
C TYR A 166 -7.43 16.94 -6.58
N MET A 167 -7.11 15.87 -5.89
CA MET A 167 -8.07 14.85 -5.42
C MET A 167 -9.13 15.46 -4.49
N THR A 168 -8.71 16.34 -3.57
CA THR A 168 -9.60 16.95 -2.58
C THR A 168 -10.42 18.13 -3.14
N ASN A 169 -9.78 19.04 -3.90
CA ASN A 169 -10.44 20.25 -4.35
C ASN A 169 -11.16 20.10 -5.68
N GLN A 170 -10.64 19.32 -6.63
CA GLN A 170 -11.23 19.15 -7.95
C GLN A 170 -12.17 17.93 -8.00
N LEU A 171 -11.75 16.84 -7.34
CA LEU A 171 -12.52 15.60 -7.33
C LEU A 171 -13.39 15.43 -6.05
N ASN A 172 -13.39 16.43 -5.15
CA ASN A 172 -14.21 16.51 -3.95
C ASN A 172 -14.11 15.27 -3.02
N LEU A 173 -12.90 14.76 -2.84
CA LEU A 173 -12.66 13.69 -1.87
C LEU A 173 -12.40 14.25 -0.46
N PRO A 174 -12.78 13.51 0.61
CA PRO A 174 -12.58 13.95 1.99
C PRO A 174 -11.09 14.05 2.33
N ALA A 175 -10.63 15.26 2.68
CA ALA A 175 -9.21 15.57 2.86
C ALA A 175 -8.59 14.83 4.05
N GLU A 176 -9.38 14.49 5.06
CA GLU A 176 -8.94 13.76 6.27
C GLU A 176 -8.43 12.35 5.98
N ARG A 177 -8.72 11.81 4.81
CA ARG A 177 -8.25 10.50 4.37
C ARG A 177 -6.89 10.54 3.66
N PHE A 178 -6.34 11.74 3.45
CA PHE A 178 -5.13 11.90 2.64
C PHE A 178 -3.93 12.33 3.46
N ALA A 179 -2.77 11.77 3.12
CA ALA A 179 -1.47 12.26 3.55
C ALA A 179 -0.55 12.43 2.36
N ALA A 180 0.25 13.51 2.36
CA ALA A 180 1.32 13.74 1.39
C ALA A 180 2.66 13.38 2.04
N VAL A 181 3.43 12.52 1.40
CA VAL A 181 4.72 12.00 1.88
C VAL A 181 5.77 12.26 0.82
N SER A 182 7.00 12.54 1.21
CA SER A 182 8.13 12.62 0.29
C SER A 182 9.22 11.66 0.73
N TYR A 183 9.81 10.95 -0.23
CA TYR A 183 11.02 10.16 -0.01
C TYR A 183 12.23 10.78 -0.72
N GLY A 184 12.03 11.85 -1.47
CA GLY A 184 13.10 12.48 -2.25
C GLY A 184 13.80 11.43 -3.13
N PRO A 185 15.15 11.44 -3.20
CA PRO A 185 15.91 10.49 -4.01
C PRO A 185 16.34 9.22 -3.23
N TYR A 186 15.88 9.03 -1.98
CA TYR A 186 16.47 8.06 -1.05
C TYR A 186 15.82 6.68 -1.09
N ARG A 187 14.76 6.50 -1.87
CA ARG A 187 14.13 5.19 -2.12
C ARG A 187 14.02 4.94 -3.63
N PRO A 188 15.16 4.82 -4.34
CA PRO A 188 15.15 4.61 -5.78
C PRO A 188 14.64 3.21 -6.12
N VAL A 189 13.85 3.12 -7.20
CA VAL A 189 13.36 1.84 -7.76
C VAL A 189 14.27 1.33 -8.89
N ALA A 190 15.12 2.22 -9.44
CA ALA A 190 16.10 1.91 -10.48
C ALA A 190 17.41 2.68 -10.24
N SER A 191 18.48 2.32 -10.99
CA SER A 191 19.75 3.04 -10.87
C SER A 191 19.64 4.51 -11.27
N ASN A 192 20.15 5.40 -10.43
CA ASN A 192 20.29 6.82 -10.74
C ASN A 192 21.41 7.15 -11.73
N ASP A 193 22.27 6.17 -12.08
CA ASP A 193 23.39 6.39 -12.99
C ASP A 193 22.95 6.52 -14.43
N THR A 194 21.83 5.87 -14.83
CA THR A 194 21.28 5.91 -16.18
C THR A 194 20.15 6.93 -16.31
N ALA A 195 19.92 7.43 -17.50
CA ALA A 195 18.82 8.36 -17.77
C ALA A 195 17.46 7.69 -17.59
N GLU A 196 17.36 6.44 -18.03
CA GLU A 196 16.17 5.59 -17.94
C GLU A 196 15.82 5.29 -16.49
N GLY A 197 16.81 4.91 -15.67
CA GLY A 197 16.60 4.64 -14.26
C GLY A 197 16.18 5.90 -13.48
N ARG A 198 16.78 7.05 -13.79
CA ARG A 198 16.34 8.33 -13.21
C ARG A 198 14.89 8.66 -13.60
N ALA A 199 14.49 8.37 -14.84
CA ALA A 199 13.11 8.58 -15.28
C ALA A 199 12.13 7.69 -14.49
N GLN A 200 12.51 6.45 -14.18
CA GLN A 200 11.73 5.55 -13.33
C GLN A 200 11.65 6.02 -11.88
N ASN A 201 12.72 6.63 -11.35
CA ASN A 201 12.75 7.14 -9.98
C ASN A 201 11.91 8.42 -9.82
N ARG A 202 11.69 9.19 -10.88
CA ARG A 202 10.77 10.34 -10.85
C ARG A 202 9.35 9.86 -11.00
N MET A 203 8.65 9.70 -9.88
CA MET A 203 7.29 9.19 -9.85
C MET A 203 6.49 9.77 -8.69
N VAL A 204 5.18 9.67 -8.80
CA VAL A 204 4.26 9.74 -7.67
C VAL A 204 3.60 8.39 -7.50
N ARG A 205 3.49 7.95 -6.26
CA ARG A 205 2.77 6.73 -5.92
C ARG A 205 1.58 7.08 -5.05
N VAL A 206 0.42 6.58 -5.43
CA VAL A 206 -0.78 6.62 -4.59
C VAL A 206 -0.92 5.28 -3.91
N VAL A 207 -0.94 5.27 -2.59
CA VAL A 207 -1.03 4.08 -1.75
C VAL A 207 -2.34 4.12 -0.99
N MET A 208 -3.23 3.19 -1.30
CA MET A 208 -4.44 2.96 -0.53
C MET A 208 -4.17 1.87 0.51
N HIS A 209 -4.52 2.13 1.75
CA HIS A 209 -4.34 1.17 2.85
C HIS A 209 -5.52 1.23 3.82
N LYS A 210 -5.80 0.10 4.47
CA LYS A 210 -6.77 0.06 5.56
C LYS A 210 -6.08 0.51 6.84
N PRO A 211 -6.56 1.58 7.52
CA PRO A 211 -5.94 2.03 8.77
C PRO A 211 -6.17 1.00 9.88
N GLU A 212 -5.16 0.77 10.71
CA GLU A 212 -5.31 0.07 11.98
C GLU A 212 -6.15 0.96 12.92
N ARG A 213 -7.35 0.52 13.25
CA ARG A 213 -8.26 1.21 14.18
C ARG A 213 -8.48 0.40 15.43
#